data_9d2adf87a1aaf46ec7d3fc046afb98e6
#
_entry.id   9d2adf87a1aaf46ec7d3fc046afb98e6
#
_cell.length_a   1.000
_cell.length_b   1.000
_cell.length_c   1.000
_cell.angle_alpha   90.00
_cell.angle_beta   90.00
_cell.angle_gamma   90.00
#
_symmetry.space_group_name_H-M   'P 1'
#
loop_
_entity.id
_entity.type
_entity.pdbx_description
1 polymer ?
#
loop_
_entity_poly.entity_id
_entity_poly.type
_entity_poly.pdbx_seq_one_letter_code
_entity_poly.pdbx_strand_id
1 'polypeptide(L)'
;MNWEVKCQKISRGIRERVLEHTINHGGYLSQACSSAEIFSILYNKSMKLGPSEGLLSTHEFEGTPSVNNPHPQTGFLYNGAKNPDLDRFFLSPSHYALTLYAALIETKRLNDKSLKEFN
;
A
#
# COMPACT_ATOMS: atom_id res chain seq x y z
N MET A 1 -2.16 19.57 12.26
CA MET A 1 -3.16 19.21 11.22
C MET A 1 -4.04 18.15 11.80
N ASN A 2 -5.36 18.33 11.74
CA ASN A 2 -6.27 17.34 12.25
C ASN A 2 -6.30 16.10 11.33
N TRP A 3 -6.84 15.02 11.82
CA TRP A 3 -6.81 13.76 11.10
C TRP A 3 -7.67 13.77 9.83
N GLU A 4 -8.77 14.52 9.82
CA GLU A 4 -9.65 14.61 8.64
C GLU A 4 -8.92 15.28 7.46
N VAL A 5 -8.26 16.39 7.71
CA VAL A 5 -7.46 17.10 6.69
C VAL A 5 -6.32 16.21 6.20
N LYS A 6 -5.67 15.49 7.11
CA LYS A 6 -4.62 14.56 6.75
C LYS A 6 -5.15 13.42 5.88
N CYS A 7 -6.32 12.86 6.21
CA CYS A 7 -6.96 11.85 5.39
C CYS A 7 -7.31 12.36 3.99
N GLN A 8 -7.79 13.59 3.87
CA GLN A 8 -8.07 14.20 2.57
C GLN A 8 -6.81 14.33 1.72
N LYS A 9 -5.69 14.74 2.32
CA LYS A 9 -4.40 14.82 1.62
C LYS A 9 -3.92 13.45 1.16
N ILE A 10 -4.03 12.44 2.01
CA ILE A 10 -3.62 11.07 1.69
C ILE A 10 -4.49 10.52 0.55
N SER A 11 -5.81 10.69 0.62
CA SER A 11 -6.71 10.19 -0.43
C SER A 11 -6.45 10.86 -1.77
N ARG A 12 -6.17 12.15 -1.77
CA ARG A 12 -5.77 12.87 -2.97
C ARG A 12 -4.44 12.34 -3.51
N GLY A 13 -3.45 12.16 -2.66
CA GLY A 13 -2.15 11.61 -3.05
C GLY A 13 -2.27 10.20 -3.63
N ILE A 14 -3.13 9.36 -3.07
CA ILE A 14 -3.42 8.03 -3.61
C ILE A 14 -3.94 8.14 -5.05
N ARG A 15 -4.92 8.99 -5.30
CA ARG A 15 -5.48 9.18 -6.64
C ARG A 15 -4.46 9.71 -7.64
N GLU A 16 -3.67 10.71 -7.23
CA GLU A 16 -2.64 11.29 -8.08
C GLU A 16 -1.57 10.26 -8.47
N ARG A 17 -1.10 9.45 -7.52
CA ARG A 17 -0.10 8.41 -7.77
C ARG A 17 -0.65 7.32 -8.69
N VAL A 18 -1.86 6.84 -8.43
CA VAL A 18 -2.44 5.79 -9.26
C VAL A 18 -2.74 6.32 -10.66
N LEU A 19 -3.23 7.55 -10.79
CA LEU A 19 -3.45 8.17 -12.09
C LEU A 19 -2.15 8.25 -12.90
N GLU A 20 -1.09 8.75 -12.31
CA GLU A 20 0.21 8.85 -12.98
C GLU A 20 0.73 7.48 -13.39
N HIS A 21 0.63 6.49 -12.51
CA HIS A 21 1.05 5.14 -12.81
C HIS A 21 0.24 4.52 -13.96
N THR A 22 -1.09 4.69 -13.94
CA THR A 22 -1.96 4.10 -14.96
C THR A 22 -1.80 4.76 -16.33
N ILE A 23 -1.49 6.03 -16.38
CA ILE A 23 -1.16 6.72 -17.64
C ILE A 23 0.07 6.10 -18.29
N ASN A 24 1.08 5.77 -17.51
CA ASN A 24 2.36 5.27 -17.99
C ASN A 24 2.40 3.74 -18.16
N HIS A 25 1.66 2.99 -17.37
CA HIS A 25 1.77 1.53 -17.28
C HIS A 25 0.44 0.78 -17.35
N GLY A 26 -0.69 1.49 -17.39
CA GLY A 26 -2.00 0.87 -17.30
C GLY A 26 -2.35 0.50 -15.85
N GLY A 27 -3.47 -0.19 -15.67
CA GLY A 27 -3.93 -0.63 -14.36
C GLY A 27 -5.34 -0.16 -14.02
N TYR A 28 -5.74 -0.38 -12.78
CA TYR A 28 -7.11 -0.18 -12.31
C TYR A 28 -7.29 1.17 -11.60
N LEU A 29 -7.56 2.22 -12.36
CA LEU A 29 -7.76 3.57 -11.81
C LEU A 29 -9.06 3.71 -11.03
N SER A 30 -10.15 3.08 -11.50
CA SER A 30 -11.46 3.21 -10.86
C SER A 30 -11.48 2.69 -9.42
N GLN A 31 -10.71 1.65 -9.12
CA GLN A 31 -10.56 1.11 -7.77
C GLN A 31 -9.91 2.12 -6.83
N ALA A 32 -8.90 2.83 -7.31
CA ALA A 32 -8.29 3.90 -6.51
C ALA A 32 -9.26 5.05 -6.27
N CYS A 33 -10.00 5.46 -7.30
CA CYS A 33 -10.96 6.54 -7.16
C CYS A 33 -12.07 6.23 -6.15
N SER A 34 -12.54 4.98 -6.11
CA SER A 34 -13.64 4.58 -5.23
C SER A 34 -13.19 4.22 -3.81
N SER A 35 -11.92 3.90 -3.59
CA SER A 35 -11.44 3.38 -2.30
C SER A 35 -10.39 4.24 -1.61
N ALA A 36 -9.95 5.33 -2.22
CA ALA A 36 -8.88 6.15 -1.68
C ALA A 36 -9.18 6.65 -0.25
N GLU A 37 -10.39 7.08 0.03
CA GLU A 37 -10.80 7.53 1.36
C GLU A 37 -10.77 6.39 2.37
N ILE A 38 -11.20 5.20 1.96
CA ILE A 38 -11.21 4.01 2.83
C ILE A 38 -9.77 3.68 3.26
N PHE A 39 -8.85 3.57 2.31
CA PHE A 39 -7.44 3.31 2.61
C PHE A 39 -6.81 4.42 3.44
N SER A 40 -7.13 5.66 3.13
CA SER A 40 -6.64 6.83 3.86
C SER A 40 -7.06 6.80 5.33
N ILE A 41 -8.33 6.52 5.60
CA ILE A 41 -8.85 6.46 6.96
C ILE A 41 -8.28 5.25 7.70
N LEU A 42 -8.21 4.10 7.06
CA LEU A 42 -7.64 2.90 7.67
C LEU A 42 -6.20 3.13 8.14
N TYR A 43 -5.34 3.63 7.26
CA TYR A 43 -3.91 3.77 7.56
C TYR A 43 -3.56 5.02 8.37
N ASN A 44 -4.38 6.04 8.34
CA ASN A 44 -4.10 7.28 9.07
C ASN A 44 -4.84 7.38 10.41
N LYS A 45 -5.99 6.72 10.56
CA LYS A 45 -6.84 6.94 11.74
C LYS A 45 -7.35 5.66 12.39
N SER A 46 -8.00 4.77 11.63
CA SER A 46 -8.79 3.69 12.22
C SER A 46 -7.96 2.51 12.73
N MET A 47 -6.96 2.08 11.98
CA MET A 47 -6.13 0.96 12.40
C MET A 47 -5.15 1.38 13.48
N LYS A 48 -5.03 0.55 14.49
CA LYS A 48 -3.99 0.69 15.51
C LYS A 48 -2.69 0.12 14.95
N LEU A 49 -1.87 1.00 14.41
CA LEU A 49 -0.58 0.65 13.80
C LEU A 49 0.55 1.19 14.66
N GLY A 50 1.63 0.44 14.74
CA GLY A 50 2.88 0.96 15.27
C GLY A 50 3.48 2.02 14.32
N PRO A 51 4.47 2.79 14.79
CA PRO A 51 5.14 3.76 13.94
C PRO A 51 5.82 3.06 12.77
N SER A 52 5.94 3.76 11.63
CA SER A 52 6.70 3.27 10.50
C SER A 52 8.18 3.10 10.89
N GLU A 53 8.75 1.95 10.54
CA GLU A 53 10.17 1.68 10.76
C GLU A 53 11.05 2.11 9.59
N GLY A 54 10.51 2.94 8.71
CA GLY A 54 11.20 3.47 7.53
C GLY A 54 10.47 3.15 6.24
N LEU A 55 11.09 3.51 5.13
CA LEU A 55 10.52 3.27 3.81
C LEU A 55 11.01 1.91 3.29
N LEU A 56 10.13 0.92 3.34
CA LEU A 56 10.41 -0.39 2.75
C LEU A 56 10.46 -0.30 1.22
N SER A 57 11.29 -1.13 0.62
CA SER A 57 11.32 -1.32 -0.83
C SER A 57 10.72 -2.67 -1.17
N THR A 58 9.94 -2.73 -2.24
CA THR A 58 9.45 -4.00 -2.78
C THR A 58 10.59 -4.72 -3.50
N HIS A 59 10.53 -6.03 -3.51
CA HIS A 59 11.37 -6.86 -4.36
C HIS A 59 10.67 -7.12 -5.69
N GLU A 60 11.43 -7.41 -6.73
CA GLU A 60 10.86 -7.91 -7.97
C GLU A 60 10.04 -9.17 -7.70
N PHE A 61 8.96 -9.32 -8.46
CA PHE A 61 8.16 -10.53 -8.38
C PHE A 61 8.95 -11.72 -8.93
N GLU A 62 9.31 -12.63 -8.05
CA GLU A 62 10.14 -13.80 -8.38
C GLU A 62 9.32 -15.02 -8.84
N GLY A 63 8.03 -14.83 -9.09
CA GLY A 63 7.15 -15.90 -9.57
C GLY A 63 6.20 -16.45 -8.51
N THR A 64 5.40 -17.41 -8.92
CA THR A 64 4.37 -18.01 -8.05
C THR A 64 5.01 -18.90 -6.97
N PRO A 65 4.43 -18.94 -5.77
CA PRO A 65 4.87 -19.84 -4.71
C PRO A 65 4.94 -21.29 -5.17
N SER A 66 6.09 -21.90 -5.03
CA SER A 66 6.29 -23.32 -5.37
C SER A 66 7.42 -23.92 -4.53
N VAL A 67 7.60 -25.23 -4.62
CA VAL A 67 8.70 -25.92 -3.95
C VAL A 67 10.06 -25.37 -4.38
N ASN A 68 10.14 -24.88 -5.62
CA ASN A 68 11.38 -24.31 -6.19
C ASN A 68 11.48 -22.80 -6.00
N ASN A 69 10.49 -22.16 -5.38
CA ASN A 69 10.49 -20.73 -5.12
C ASN A 69 9.97 -20.44 -3.70
N PRO A 70 10.86 -20.51 -2.70
CA PRO A 70 10.48 -20.32 -1.30
C PRO A 70 10.22 -18.86 -0.92
N HIS A 71 10.55 -17.90 -1.78
CA HIS A 71 10.46 -16.48 -1.46
C HIS A 71 9.04 -15.91 -1.38
N PRO A 72 8.02 -16.48 -2.01
CA PRO A 72 6.66 -15.97 -1.86
C PRO A 72 6.12 -16.02 -0.45
N GLN A 73 6.75 -16.75 0.42
CA GLN A 73 6.40 -16.76 1.84
C GLN A 73 6.69 -15.42 2.52
N THR A 74 7.50 -14.60 1.92
CA THR A 74 7.83 -13.32 2.50
C THR A 74 6.78 -12.28 2.22
N GLY A 75 5.78 -12.48 1.26
CA GLY A 75 4.74 -11.51 1.02
C GLY A 75 5.29 -10.15 1.40
N PHE A 76 4.62 -9.15 1.54
CA PHE A 76 5.16 -7.93 2.05
C PHE A 76 5.71 -8.04 3.45
N LEU A 77 6.94 -7.64 3.67
CA LEU A 77 7.46 -7.39 5.00
C LEU A 77 6.58 -6.33 5.65
N TYR A 78 5.92 -6.70 6.73
CA TYR A 78 5.17 -5.75 7.53
C TYR A 78 6.11 -4.65 8.03
N ASN A 79 5.78 -3.40 7.74
CA ASN A 79 6.56 -2.27 8.19
C ASN A 79 6.11 -1.85 9.58
N GLY A 80 6.70 -2.41 10.59
CA GLY A 80 6.41 -2.10 11.98
C GLY A 80 6.65 -3.28 12.91
N ALA A 81 6.47 -3.03 14.19
CA ALA A 81 6.61 -4.05 15.21
C ALA A 81 5.54 -5.14 15.06
N LYS A 82 5.94 -6.40 15.23
CA LYS A 82 5.02 -7.53 15.30
C LYS A 82 4.50 -7.64 16.72
N ASN A 83 3.30 -7.13 16.93
CA ASN A 83 2.67 -7.14 18.26
C ASN A 83 1.21 -7.57 18.09
N PRO A 84 0.71 -8.52 18.90
CA PRO A 84 -0.68 -8.98 18.80
C PRO A 84 -1.72 -7.90 19.10
N ASP A 85 -1.32 -6.81 19.75
CA ASP A 85 -2.22 -5.69 20.05
C ASP A 85 -2.34 -4.70 18.87
N LEU A 86 -1.59 -4.90 17.80
CA LEU A 86 -1.65 -4.06 16.61
C LEU A 86 -2.52 -4.68 15.53
N ASP A 87 -3.19 -3.82 14.78
CA ASP A 87 -4.05 -4.24 13.68
C ASP A 87 -3.23 -4.64 12.45
N ARG A 88 -3.80 -5.51 11.64
CA ARG A 88 -3.25 -5.96 10.37
C ARG A 88 -4.27 -5.81 9.27
N PHE A 89 -3.77 -5.53 8.08
CA PHE A 89 -4.60 -5.41 6.90
C PHE A 89 -4.34 -6.58 5.94
N PHE A 90 -5.42 -7.20 5.48
CA PHE A 90 -5.37 -8.27 4.48
C PHE A 90 -6.16 -7.83 3.25
N LEU A 91 -5.51 -7.84 2.10
CA LEU A 91 -6.14 -7.48 0.83
C LEU A 91 -6.47 -8.73 0.03
N SER A 92 -7.74 -9.02 -0.16
CA SER A 92 -8.20 -10.14 -0.98
C SER A 92 -8.31 -9.76 -2.47
N PRO A 93 -8.99 -8.64 -2.84
CA PRO A 93 -9.14 -8.30 -4.26
C PRO A 93 -7.84 -7.70 -4.81
N SER A 94 -7.19 -8.41 -5.71
CA SER A 94 -5.93 -7.96 -6.32
C SER A 94 -6.04 -6.65 -7.11
N HIS A 95 -7.25 -6.32 -7.58
CA HIS A 95 -7.52 -5.07 -8.30
C HIS A 95 -7.22 -3.81 -7.48
N TYR A 96 -7.19 -3.93 -6.15
CA TYR A 96 -6.91 -2.83 -5.23
C TYR A 96 -5.44 -2.77 -4.79
N ALA A 97 -4.60 -3.67 -5.27
CA ALA A 97 -3.19 -3.73 -4.84
C ALA A 97 -2.44 -2.44 -5.14
N LEU A 98 -2.66 -1.86 -6.31
CA LEU A 98 -2.03 -0.58 -6.68
C LEU A 98 -2.44 0.55 -5.73
N THR A 99 -3.71 0.57 -5.34
CA THR A 99 -4.23 1.54 -4.36
C THR A 99 -3.60 1.35 -2.99
N LEU A 100 -3.44 0.10 -2.57
CA LEU A 100 -2.76 -0.21 -1.31
C LEU A 100 -1.31 0.27 -1.32
N TYR A 101 -0.57 0.05 -2.40
CA TYR A 101 0.80 0.54 -2.54
C TYR A 101 0.85 2.06 -2.42
N ALA A 102 -0.06 2.75 -3.10
CA ALA A 102 -0.14 4.21 -3.02
C ALA A 102 -0.43 4.68 -1.59
N ALA A 103 -1.34 4.01 -0.89
CA ALA A 103 -1.65 4.33 0.51
C ALA A 103 -0.43 4.13 1.42
N LEU A 104 0.33 3.06 1.23
CA LEU A 104 1.54 2.80 2.00
C LEU A 104 2.62 3.86 1.73
N ILE A 105 2.73 4.33 0.49
CA ILE A 105 3.67 5.40 0.13
C ILE A 105 3.25 6.71 0.81
N GLU A 106 1.99 7.09 0.71
CA GLU A 106 1.48 8.33 1.30
C GLU A 106 1.58 8.35 2.83
N THR A 107 1.56 7.19 3.46
CA THR A 107 1.71 7.07 4.91
C THR A 107 3.13 6.75 5.37
N LYS A 108 4.10 6.89 4.47
CA LYS A 108 5.54 6.74 4.76
C LYS A 108 5.95 5.34 5.22
N ARG A 109 5.29 4.32 4.70
CA ARG A 109 5.58 2.91 5.00
C ARG A 109 6.21 2.17 3.84
N LEU A 110 6.17 2.74 2.64
CA LEU A 110 6.72 2.15 1.44
C LEU A 110 7.46 3.21 0.64
N ASN A 111 8.54 2.81 -0.03
CA ASN A 111 9.29 3.67 -0.92
C ASN A 111 8.47 3.92 -2.20
N ASP A 112 8.47 5.14 -2.71
CA ASP A 112 7.73 5.53 -3.92
C ASP A 112 8.21 4.79 -5.17
N LYS A 113 9.46 4.36 -5.20
CA LYS A 113 10.01 3.54 -6.30
C LYS A 113 9.34 2.18 -6.41
N SER A 114 8.67 1.72 -5.37
CA SER A 114 7.98 0.44 -5.36
C SER A 114 6.85 0.34 -6.37
N LEU A 115 6.27 1.47 -6.81
CA LEU A 115 5.28 1.47 -7.89
C LEU A 115 5.86 1.03 -9.22
N LYS A 116 7.16 1.20 -9.44
CA LYS A 116 7.82 0.77 -10.69
C LYS A 116 7.90 -0.76 -10.79
N GLU A 117 7.89 -1.43 -9.66
CA GLU A 117 7.92 -2.89 -9.59
C GLU A 117 6.51 -3.49 -9.72
N PHE A 118 5.49 -2.65 -9.75
CA PHE A 118 4.11 -3.08 -9.86
C PHE A 118 3.72 -3.20 -11.34
N ASN A 119 3.60 -4.43 -11.81
CA ASN A 119 3.15 -4.75 -13.18
C ASN A 119 1.99 -5.73 -13.16
#